data_aaa6c788d67bd2ce6b56ae4d4cf33806
#
_entry.id   aaa6c788d67bd2ce6b56ae4d4cf33806
#
_cell.length_a   1.000
_cell.length_b   1.000
_cell.length_c   1.000
_cell.angle_alpha   90.00
_cell.angle_beta   90.00
_cell.angle_gamma   90.00
#
_symmetry.space_group_name_H-M   'P 1'
#
loop_
_entity.id
_entity.type
_entity.pdbx_description
1 polymer ?
#
loop_
_entity_poly.entity_id
_entity_poly.type
_entity_poly.pdbx_seq_one_letter_code
_entity_poly.pdbx_strand_id
1 'polypeptide(L)'
;MSSVLDEVLEGFEPSPQIVSVMAGSKPAAVLGVDIGTSGVRASLFDKRGHEIAGAGVRLRRSALDDIAMIDAEDGVELVAQTIDAVLSNPEHSTNRIELIAISCFWHSLVGIDAESRTTTPVFTWANNRAALAANELRQSFDELAIHARTGCRFHPSYWPAKLAWLRKEQPEAFKTTSRWLSFGEFLGLRFFGETSASVSMASGTGLLNQQSCTWDNDFIHDLGVQPDSLPEIADSKTVFHGLTDKYAERWPQLAEARAYPAIGDGAANAIGSNCTTAEKVALMVGTSGAMRILYQGPLPQALPAELWCYRADHTRVVLGGALSDGGSLYRWFTESLFPNDDAESIQNALTILEPDGHGLTVLPLWSGERSPGWSLKARGAIVGLTRDTQPIEILRAGMEAVAYRFALIGRALEPFAPGATIIASGNALRSSPVWIQIIADVLGRPIRVSDAAEASTLGAALLALEAAGKIPSIETCSSPEGSTVRTFVPDQSRHARYQAGLERQQRLYKQLISEG
;
A
#
# COMPACT_ATOMS: atom_id res chain seq x y z
N MET A 1 0.42 -45.88 -13.81
CA MET A 1 0.88 -45.41 -12.50
C MET A 1 -0.12 -44.37 -12.00
N SER A 2 -1.26 -44.87 -11.60
CA SER A 2 -2.41 -44.11 -11.11
C SER A 2 -3.00 -44.97 -10.00
N SER A 3 -2.45 -44.91 -8.78
CA SER A 3 -3.01 -45.65 -7.64
C SER A 3 -2.38 -45.30 -6.28
N VAL A 4 -1.82 -44.11 -6.09
CA VAL A 4 -1.25 -43.69 -4.79
C VAL A 4 -1.84 -42.37 -4.30
N LEU A 5 -2.77 -41.75 -5.03
CA LEU A 5 -3.43 -40.50 -4.66
C LEU A 5 -4.84 -40.67 -4.06
N ASP A 6 -5.37 -41.88 -4.00
CA ASP A 6 -6.74 -42.14 -3.51
C ASP A 6 -6.82 -42.63 -2.06
N GLU A 7 -5.69 -42.81 -1.35
CA GLU A 7 -5.68 -43.43 0.00
C GLU A 7 -5.48 -42.46 1.17
N VAL A 8 -5.47 -41.15 0.97
CA VAL A 8 -5.25 -40.11 2.05
C VAL A 8 -6.51 -39.27 2.33
N LEU A 9 -7.63 -39.51 1.68
CA LEU A 9 -8.87 -38.72 1.87
C LEU A 9 -10.01 -39.49 2.57
N GLU A 10 -9.79 -40.66 3.12
CA GLU A 10 -10.77 -41.33 3.98
C GLU A 10 -10.45 -41.09 5.46
N GLY A 11 -11.13 -40.15 6.11
CA GLY A 11 -11.08 -40.04 7.57
C GLY A 11 -11.50 -38.72 8.20
N PHE A 12 -12.29 -37.87 7.55
CA PHE A 12 -12.98 -36.80 8.25
C PHE A 12 -14.42 -36.64 7.77
N GLU A 13 -15.34 -37.33 8.41
CA GLU A 13 -16.75 -36.99 8.33
C GLU A 13 -17.03 -35.79 9.25
N PRO A 14 -17.51 -34.63 8.73
CA PRO A 14 -18.06 -33.59 9.57
C PRO A 14 -19.47 -34.02 10.01
N SER A 15 -19.67 -34.21 11.30
CA SER A 15 -21.00 -34.33 11.88
C SER A 15 -21.85 -33.10 11.52
N PRO A 16 -23.06 -33.26 10.94
CA PRO A 16 -23.92 -32.15 10.64
C PRO A 16 -24.58 -31.67 11.94
N GLN A 17 -24.01 -30.66 12.57
CA GLN A 17 -24.80 -29.81 13.46
C GLN A 17 -25.61 -28.84 12.59
N ILE A 18 -26.83 -29.22 12.28
CA ILE A 18 -27.86 -28.34 11.73
C ILE A 18 -28.20 -27.33 12.81
N VAL A 19 -27.53 -26.18 12.80
CA VAL A 19 -28.02 -24.98 13.46
C VAL A 19 -29.07 -24.40 12.52
N SER A 20 -30.34 -24.66 12.84
CA SER A 20 -31.48 -23.98 12.25
C SER A 20 -31.35 -22.48 12.51
N VAL A 21 -30.79 -21.75 11.56
CA VAL A 21 -30.81 -20.29 11.56
C VAL A 21 -32.20 -19.88 11.16
N MET A 22 -32.95 -19.31 12.10
CA MET A 22 -34.23 -18.64 11.85
C MET A 22 -34.07 -17.69 10.66
N ALA A 23 -35.06 -17.66 9.78
CA ALA A 23 -35.20 -16.70 8.67
C ALA A 23 -35.39 -15.27 9.20
N GLY A 24 -34.34 -14.67 9.75
CA GLY A 24 -34.21 -13.27 10.05
C GLY A 24 -33.57 -12.54 8.88
N SER A 25 -33.89 -11.28 8.67
CA SER A 25 -33.33 -10.42 7.63
C SER A 25 -31.83 -10.64 7.51
N LYS A 26 -31.39 -11.01 6.31
CA LYS A 26 -29.96 -11.27 6.03
C LYS A 26 -29.11 -10.06 6.44
N PRO A 27 -27.93 -10.27 7.04
CA PRO A 27 -27.10 -9.17 7.52
C PRO A 27 -26.75 -8.25 6.34
N ALA A 28 -26.85 -6.95 6.57
CA ALA A 28 -26.36 -5.95 5.63
C ALA A 28 -24.88 -6.16 5.40
N ALA A 29 -24.44 -6.15 4.14
CA ALA A 29 -23.07 -6.40 3.75
C ALA A 29 -22.42 -5.12 3.20
N VAL A 30 -21.10 -5.02 3.40
CA VAL A 30 -20.23 -4.05 2.76
C VAL A 30 -19.43 -4.76 1.69
N LEU A 31 -19.42 -4.23 0.47
CA LEU A 31 -18.48 -4.63 -0.57
C LEU A 31 -17.20 -3.81 -0.38
N GLY A 32 -16.13 -4.45 0.08
CA GLY A 32 -14.79 -3.89 0.14
C GLY A 32 -14.02 -4.23 -1.15
N VAL A 33 -13.38 -3.22 -1.76
CA VAL A 33 -12.55 -3.38 -2.96
C VAL A 33 -11.18 -2.77 -2.67
N ASP A 34 -10.11 -3.53 -2.91
CA ASP A 34 -8.72 -3.05 -2.80
C ASP A 34 -8.03 -3.12 -4.16
N ILE A 35 -7.63 -1.97 -4.65
CA ILE A 35 -7.01 -1.80 -5.96
C ILE A 35 -5.52 -1.58 -5.75
N GLY A 36 -4.74 -2.65 -5.96
CA GLY A 36 -3.28 -2.62 -5.96
C GLY A 36 -2.71 -2.55 -7.38
N THR A 37 -1.43 -2.18 -7.50
CA THR A 37 -0.73 -2.15 -8.80
C THR A 37 -0.56 -3.55 -9.41
N SER A 38 -0.56 -4.61 -8.61
CA SER A 38 -0.40 -6.01 -9.06
C SER A 38 -1.72 -6.75 -9.23
N GLY A 39 -2.86 -6.13 -8.96
CA GLY A 39 -4.18 -6.74 -9.09
C GLY A 39 -5.21 -6.13 -8.16
N VAL A 40 -6.45 -6.59 -8.29
CA VAL A 40 -7.62 -6.12 -7.55
C VAL A 40 -8.13 -7.25 -6.65
N ARG A 41 -8.62 -6.89 -5.49
CA ARG A 41 -9.28 -7.78 -4.53
C ARG A 41 -10.62 -7.21 -4.16
N ALA A 42 -11.61 -8.08 -3.95
CA ALA A 42 -12.89 -7.68 -3.41
C ALA A 42 -13.39 -8.74 -2.44
N SER A 43 -14.04 -8.31 -1.37
CA SER A 43 -14.62 -9.17 -0.35
C SER A 43 -15.91 -8.56 0.20
N LEU A 44 -16.80 -9.41 0.72
CA LEU A 44 -17.99 -8.97 1.44
C LEU A 44 -17.75 -9.03 2.94
N PHE A 45 -18.20 -8.00 3.65
CA PHE A 45 -18.12 -7.90 5.11
C PHE A 45 -19.50 -7.67 5.71
N ASP A 46 -19.72 -8.20 6.91
CA ASP A 46 -20.88 -7.88 7.73
C ASP A 46 -20.71 -6.47 8.36
N LYS A 47 -21.76 -5.99 9.03
CA LYS A 47 -21.77 -4.68 9.71
C LYS A 47 -20.78 -4.54 10.87
N ARG A 48 -20.09 -5.62 11.26
CA ARG A 48 -19.05 -5.63 12.30
C ARG A 48 -17.65 -5.68 11.70
N GLY A 49 -17.54 -5.78 10.36
CA GLY A 49 -16.30 -5.91 9.66
C GLY A 49 -15.76 -7.36 9.60
N HIS A 50 -16.60 -8.37 9.91
CA HIS A 50 -16.20 -9.76 9.68
C HIS A 50 -16.39 -10.09 8.20
N GLU A 51 -15.37 -10.70 7.60
CA GLU A 51 -15.47 -11.19 6.23
C GLU A 51 -16.53 -12.31 6.16
N ILE A 52 -17.41 -12.22 5.18
CA ILE A 52 -18.39 -13.26 4.90
C ILE A 52 -17.65 -14.41 4.22
N ALA A 53 -17.67 -15.58 4.84
CA ALA A 53 -16.91 -16.74 4.40
C ALA A 53 -17.13 -17.06 2.91
N GLY A 54 -16.04 -17.30 2.18
CA GLY A 54 -16.06 -17.64 0.76
C GLY A 54 -16.35 -16.47 -0.19
N ALA A 55 -16.49 -15.23 0.32
CA ALA A 55 -16.80 -14.06 -0.50
C ALA A 55 -15.57 -13.28 -1.02
N GLY A 56 -14.37 -13.74 -0.71
CA GLY A 56 -13.14 -13.08 -1.16
C GLY A 56 -12.73 -13.50 -2.58
N VAL A 57 -12.48 -12.55 -3.45
CA VAL A 57 -11.96 -12.76 -4.82
C VAL A 57 -10.74 -11.89 -5.05
N ARG A 58 -9.74 -12.42 -5.75
CA ARG A 58 -8.55 -11.70 -6.18
C ARG A 58 -8.24 -11.98 -7.64
N LEU A 59 -8.28 -10.94 -8.47
CA LEU A 59 -7.78 -10.99 -9.84
C LEU A 59 -6.41 -10.30 -9.92
N ARG A 60 -5.47 -10.91 -10.62
CA ARG A 60 -4.11 -10.38 -10.80
C ARG A 60 -3.99 -9.80 -12.20
N ARG A 61 -3.21 -8.72 -12.31
CA ARG A 61 -2.70 -8.26 -13.60
C ARG A 61 -1.68 -9.26 -14.14
N SER A 62 -1.49 -9.26 -15.44
CA SER A 62 -0.43 -10.05 -16.07
C SER A 62 0.94 -9.64 -15.50
N ALA A 63 1.84 -10.60 -15.33
CA ALA A 63 3.23 -10.32 -14.92
C ALA A 63 4.02 -9.56 -16.01
N LEU A 64 3.50 -9.51 -17.23
CA LEU A 64 4.05 -8.76 -18.37
C LEU A 64 3.59 -7.30 -18.41
N ASP A 65 2.56 -6.94 -17.63
CA ASP A 65 2.05 -5.57 -17.58
C ASP A 65 3.05 -4.64 -16.90
N ASP A 66 3.24 -3.46 -17.47
CA ASP A 66 4.03 -2.40 -16.84
C ASP A 66 3.31 -1.86 -15.60
N ILE A 67 3.86 -2.11 -14.43
CA ILE A 67 3.32 -1.59 -13.17
C ILE A 67 3.45 -0.07 -13.05
N ALA A 68 4.30 0.56 -13.85
CA ALA A 68 4.52 2.00 -13.84
C ALA A 68 3.43 2.77 -14.61
N MET A 69 2.75 2.10 -15.54
CA MET A 69 1.67 2.66 -16.35
C MET A 69 0.57 1.62 -16.54
N ILE A 70 -0.66 2.08 -16.42
CA ILE A 70 -1.86 1.25 -16.55
C ILE A 70 -2.76 1.91 -17.60
N ASP A 71 -3.31 1.13 -18.53
CA ASP A 71 -4.47 1.61 -19.28
C ASP A 71 -5.63 1.83 -18.31
N ALA A 72 -6.24 3.01 -18.36
CA ALA A 72 -7.25 3.39 -17.38
C ALA A 72 -8.54 2.57 -17.50
N GLU A 73 -8.97 2.29 -18.72
CA GLU A 73 -10.21 1.52 -18.98
C GLU A 73 -10.00 0.03 -18.69
N ASP A 74 -8.84 -0.53 -19.04
CA ASP A 74 -8.47 -1.91 -18.66
C ASP A 74 -8.42 -2.06 -17.13
N GLY A 75 -7.91 -1.03 -16.44
CA GLY A 75 -7.92 -0.99 -14.98
C GLY A 75 -9.33 -0.99 -14.39
N VAL A 76 -10.24 -0.19 -14.96
CA VAL A 76 -11.67 -0.15 -14.56
C VAL A 76 -12.33 -1.51 -14.82
N GLU A 77 -12.07 -2.12 -15.97
CA GLU A 77 -12.68 -3.42 -16.31
C GLU A 77 -12.17 -4.54 -15.39
N LEU A 78 -10.89 -4.53 -15.00
CA LEU A 78 -10.36 -5.49 -14.01
C LEU A 78 -11.06 -5.35 -12.64
N VAL A 79 -11.33 -4.11 -12.20
CA VAL A 79 -12.12 -3.86 -10.98
C VAL A 79 -13.54 -4.41 -11.16
N ALA A 80 -14.16 -4.13 -12.31
CA ALA A 80 -15.52 -4.59 -12.59
C ALA A 80 -15.62 -6.13 -12.61
N GLN A 81 -14.68 -6.82 -13.26
CA GLN A 81 -14.62 -8.29 -13.26
C GLN A 81 -14.41 -8.88 -11.86
N THR A 82 -13.65 -8.19 -11.01
CA THR A 82 -13.45 -8.62 -9.62
C THR A 82 -14.75 -8.51 -8.82
N ILE A 83 -15.50 -7.42 -9.02
CA ILE A 83 -16.83 -7.24 -8.42
C ILE A 83 -17.82 -8.30 -8.94
N ASP A 84 -17.86 -8.54 -10.27
CA ASP A 84 -18.68 -9.60 -10.86
C ASP A 84 -18.45 -10.95 -10.20
N ALA A 85 -17.18 -11.31 -10.01
CA ALA A 85 -16.80 -12.60 -9.44
C ALA A 85 -17.29 -12.74 -7.97
N VAL A 86 -17.29 -11.66 -7.20
CA VAL A 86 -17.86 -11.68 -5.84
C VAL A 86 -19.38 -11.77 -5.87
N LEU A 87 -20.04 -11.00 -6.75
CA LEU A 87 -21.49 -10.89 -6.81
C LEU A 87 -22.16 -12.11 -7.46
N SER A 88 -21.44 -12.85 -8.32
CA SER A 88 -21.94 -14.04 -8.98
C SER A 88 -21.97 -15.29 -8.11
N ASN A 89 -21.35 -15.26 -6.91
CA ASN A 89 -21.37 -16.41 -6.01
C ASN A 89 -22.80 -16.61 -5.44
N PRO A 90 -23.46 -17.78 -5.73
CA PRO A 90 -24.83 -18.03 -5.30
C PRO A 90 -25.03 -18.01 -3.78
N GLU A 91 -24.00 -18.35 -2.99
CA GLU A 91 -24.04 -18.33 -1.53
C GLU A 91 -24.22 -16.92 -0.97
N HIS A 92 -23.83 -15.90 -1.77
CA HIS A 92 -23.87 -14.49 -1.38
C HIS A 92 -24.94 -13.66 -2.12
N SER A 93 -25.62 -14.25 -3.12
CA SER A 93 -26.63 -13.59 -3.98
C SER A 93 -27.78 -12.96 -3.22
N THR A 94 -27.95 -13.32 -1.97
CA THR A 94 -29.04 -12.90 -1.09
C THR A 94 -28.62 -11.89 -0.01
N ASN A 95 -27.32 -11.50 0.03
CA ASN A 95 -26.87 -10.46 0.92
C ASN A 95 -27.35 -9.09 0.40
N ARG A 96 -27.84 -8.26 1.32
CA ARG A 96 -28.12 -6.86 1.02
C ARG A 96 -26.81 -6.09 1.15
N ILE A 97 -26.29 -5.58 0.05
CA ILE A 97 -25.10 -4.73 0.04
C ILE A 97 -25.57 -3.28 0.22
N GLU A 98 -25.22 -2.67 1.35
CA GLU A 98 -25.60 -1.28 1.66
C GLU A 98 -24.47 -0.29 1.35
N LEU A 99 -23.22 -0.74 1.38
CA LEU A 99 -22.03 0.11 1.25
C LEU A 99 -21.05 -0.48 0.27
N ILE A 100 -20.41 0.39 -0.50
CA ILE A 100 -19.23 0.09 -1.33
C ILE A 100 -18.07 0.91 -0.78
N ALA A 101 -16.98 0.23 -0.42
CA ALA A 101 -15.78 0.83 0.14
C ALA A 101 -14.56 0.51 -0.74
N ILE A 102 -13.84 1.51 -1.18
CA ILE A 102 -12.76 1.38 -2.15
C ILE A 102 -11.43 1.82 -1.52
N SER A 103 -10.46 0.93 -1.51
CA SER A 103 -9.04 1.21 -1.29
C SER A 103 -8.33 1.30 -2.64
N CYS A 104 -7.50 2.30 -2.86
CA CYS A 104 -6.77 2.49 -4.11
C CYS A 104 -5.32 2.89 -3.83
N PHE A 105 -4.39 2.40 -4.67
CA PHE A 105 -2.99 2.80 -4.58
C PHE A 105 -2.83 4.31 -4.69
N TRP A 106 -2.08 4.89 -3.75
CA TRP A 106 -1.77 6.31 -3.74
C TRP A 106 -0.91 6.75 -4.93
N HIS A 107 -0.85 8.05 -5.16
CA HIS A 107 0.06 8.76 -6.07
C HIS A 107 -0.22 8.54 -7.55
N SER A 108 -1.27 7.82 -7.92
CA SER A 108 -1.66 7.67 -9.32
C SER A 108 -2.10 9.00 -9.93
N LEU A 109 -1.85 9.19 -11.22
CA LEU A 109 -2.26 10.36 -11.97
C LEU A 109 -2.76 9.94 -13.34
N VAL A 110 -3.92 10.41 -13.73
CA VAL A 110 -4.50 10.28 -15.09
C VAL A 110 -5.11 11.61 -15.53
N GLY A 111 -4.91 12.00 -16.77
CA GLY A 111 -5.56 13.16 -17.37
C GLY A 111 -6.80 12.75 -18.15
N ILE A 112 -7.86 13.58 -18.09
CA ILE A 112 -9.06 13.44 -18.91
C ILE A 112 -9.41 14.75 -19.60
N ASP A 113 -10.01 14.66 -20.80
CA ASP A 113 -10.54 15.82 -21.54
C ASP A 113 -11.94 16.25 -21.04
N ALA A 114 -12.53 17.25 -21.71
CA ALA A 114 -13.86 17.77 -21.37
C ALA A 114 -14.97 16.73 -21.57
N GLU A 115 -14.78 15.75 -22.45
CA GLU A 115 -15.69 14.64 -22.74
C GLU A 115 -15.40 13.42 -21.86
N SER A 116 -14.55 13.58 -20.83
CA SER A 116 -14.16 12.51 -19.90
C SER A 116 -13.39 11.34 -20.56
N ARG A 117 -12.77 11.54 -21.71
CA ARG A 117 -11.87 10.57 -22.35
C ARG A 117 -10.46 10.75 -21.78
N THR A 118 -9.73 9.67 -21.63
CA THR A 118 -8.35 9.72 -21.13
C THR A 118 -7.42 10.40 -22.13
N THR A 119 -6.62 11.35 -21.63
CA THR A 119 -5.55 12.02 -22.38
C THR A 119 -4.18 11.43 -22.08
N THR A 120 -4.08 10.67 -20.98
CA THR A 120 -2.86 9.96 -20.55
C THR A 120 -3.21 8.57 -20.02
N PRO A 121 -2.27 7.62 -19.98
CA PRO A 121 -2.42 6.44 -19.15
C PRO A 121 -2.44 6.82 -17.67
N VAL A 122 -2.78 5.89 -16.79
CA VAL A 122 -2.60 6.04 -15.33
C VAL A 122 -1.12 5.87 -15.00
N PHE A 123 -0.44 6.93 -14.60
CA PHE A 123 0.91 6.88 -14.08
C PHE A 123 0.86 6.49 -12.60
N THR A 124 1.46 5.37 -12.23
CA THR A 124 1.46 4.89 -10.85
C THR A 124 2.60 5.48 -10.02
N TRP A 125 2.70 5.06 -8.75
CA TRP A 125 3.81 5.43 -7.86
C TRP A 125 5.18 4.91 -8.35
N ALA A 126 5.20 3.84 -9.15
CA ALA A 126 6.41 3.22 -9.68
C ALA A 126 6.97 3.93 -10.93
N ASN A 127 6.24 4.92 -11.48
CA ASN A 127 6.68 5.65 -12.66
C ASN A 127 7.81 6.63 -12.32
N ASN A 128 9.00 6.39 -12.86
CA ASN A 128 10.21 7.19 -12.61
C ASN A 128 10.54 8.20 -13.74
N ARG A 129 9.69 8.35 -14.76
CA ARG A 129 9.94 9.27 -15.90
C ARG A 129 10.08 10.72 -15.46
N ALA A 130 9.40 11.10 -14.39
CA ALA A 130 9.44 12.44 -13.81
C ALA A 130 10.68 12.74 -12.93
N ALA A 131 11.70 11.89 -12.91
CA ALA A 131 12.86 12.06 -12.02
C ALA A 131 13.64 13.36 -12.28
N LEU A 132 13.82 13.74 -13.56
CA LEU A 132 14.47 15.02 -13.91
C LEU A 132 13.62 16.21 -13.46
N ALA A 133 12.31 16.16 -13.68
CA ALA A 133 11.39 17.21 -13.22
C ALA A 133 11.38 17.34 -11.69
N ALA A 134 11.42 16.22 -10.96
CA ALA A 134 11.56 16.25 -9.50
C ALA A 134 12.85 16.96 -9.05
N ASN A 135 13.96 16.76 -9.77
CA ASN A 135 15.22 17.46 -9.49
C ASN A 135 15.15 18.95 -9.82
N GLU A 136 14.50 19.33 -10.92
CA GLU A 136 14.26 20.74 -11.28
C GLU A 136 13.40 21.45 -10.22
N LEU A 137 12.38 20.79 -9.68
CA LEU A 137 11.56 21.30 -8.58
C LEU A 137 12.38 21.55 -7.32
N ARG A 138 13.31 20.66 -6.95
CA ARG A 138 14.24 20.86 -5.81
C ARG A 138 15.14 22.07 -5.95
N GLN A 139 15.45 22.46 -7.20
CA GLN A 139 16.25 23.66 -7.48
C GLN A 139 15.42 24.95 -7.49
N SER A 140 14.12 24.84 -7.76
CA SER A 140 13.21 25.98 -7.93
C SER A 140 12.43 26.35 -6.67
N PHE A 141 12.25 25.39 -5.75
CA PHE A 141 11.42 25.55 -4.55
C PHE A 141 12.19 25.15 -3.29
N ASP A 142 11.78 25.71 -2.15
CA ASP A 142 12.16 25.18 -0.83
C ASP A 142 11.42 23.85 -0.58
N GLU A 143 12.10 22.75 -0.89
CA GLU A 143 11.53 21.42 -0.76
C GLU A 143 11.06 21.13 0.67
N LEU A 144 11.78 21.58 1.71
CA LEU A 144 11.41 21.28 3.09
C LEU A 144 10.19 22.09 3.53
N ALA A 145 10.05 23.33 3.07
CA ALA A 145 8.85 24.13 3.31
C ALA A 145 7.60 23.52 2.64
N ILE A 146 7.73 23.04 1.40
CA ILE A 146 6.65 22.33 0.70
C ILE A 146 6.34 21.00 1.40
N HIS A 147 7.37 20.24 1.77
CA HIS A 147 7.22 18.97 2.50
C HIS A 147 6.47 19.18 3.83
N ALA A 148 6.79 20.21 4.60
CA ALA A 148 6.11 20.51 5.86
C ALA A 148 4.61 20.79 5.67
N ARG A 149 4.19 21.40 4.54
CA ARG A 149 2.79 21.69 4.24
C ARG A 149 2.07 20.52 3.60
N THR A 150 2.71 19.82 2.66
CA THR A 150 2.05 18.79 1.84
C THR A 150 2.33 17.35 2.31
N GLY A 151 3.27 17.16 3.23
CA GLY A 151 3.70 15.84 3.68
C GLY A 151 4.52 15.06 2.66
N CYS A 152 4.86 15.63 1.51
CA CYS A 152 5.52 14.95 0.39
C CYS A 152 6.82 15.66 -0.03
N ARG A 153 7.89 14.87 -0.26
CA ARG A 153 9.14 15.34 -0.87
C ARG A 153 8.98 15.46 -2.39
N PHE A 154 9.86 16.17 -3.09
CA PHE A 154 9.87 16.13 -4.54
C PHE A 154 10.44 14.80 -5.05
N HIS A 155 9.53 13.95 -5.51
CA HIS A 155 9.85 12.61 -6.00
C HIS A 155 8.97 12.28 -7.21
N PRO A 156 9.44 11.48 -8.20
CA PRO A 156 8.64 11.11 -9.38
C PRO A 156 7.33 10.39 -9.07
N SER A 157 7.19 9.80 -7.89
CA SER A 157 5.93 9.20 -7.46
C SER A 157 4.80 10.21 -7.32
N TYR A 158 5.08 11.47 -7.00
CA TYR A 158 4.07 12.49 -6.68
C TYR A 158 3.68 13.35 -7.88
N TRP A 159 2.51 13.95 -7.78
CA TRP A 159 1.91 14.75 -8.84
C TRP A 159 2.74 15.98 -9.25
N PRO A 160 3.37 16.75 -8.35
CA PRO A 160 4.18 17.90 -8.76
C PRO A 160 5.21 17.54 -9.83
N ALA A 161 5.96 16.47 -9.61
CA ALA A 161 6.97 16.03 -10.57
C ALA A 161 6.35 15.48 -11.87
N LYS A 162 5.26 14.70 -11.77
CA LYS A 162 4.55 14.16 -12.93
C LYS A 162 3.94 15.26 -13.81
N LEU A 163 3.29 16.26 -13.19
CA LEU A 163 2.67 17.38 -13.90
C LEU A 163 3.73 18.27 -14.57
N ALA A 164 4.83 18.58 -13.87
CA ALA A 164 5.95 19.31 -14.45
C ALA A 164 6.57 18.57 -15.64
N TRP A 165 6.76 17.26 -15.51
CA TRP A 165 7.24 16.40 -16.60
C TRP A 165 6.27 16.35 -17.76
N LEU A 166 4.97 16.14 -17.53
CA LEU A 166 3.94 16.10 -18.59
C LEU A 166 3.88 17.42 -19.36
N ARG A 167 3.92 18.55 -18.66
CA ARG A 167 3.91 19.87 -19.30
C ARG A 167 5.09 20.07 -20.26
N LYS A 168 6.27 19.52 -19.90
CA LYS A 168 7.51 19.66 -20.67
C LYS A 168 7.63 18.63 -21.80
N GLU A 169 7.37 17.37 -21.50
CA GLU A 169 7.64 16.25 -22.39
C GLU A 169 6.41 15.78 -23.20
N GLN A 170 5.21 16.12 -22.73
CA GLN A 170 3.94 15.75 -23.37
C GLN A 170 2.97 16.96 -23.44
N PRO A 171 3.40 18.10 -24.04
CA PRO A 171 2.66 19.36 -23.97
C PRO A 171 1.27 19.28 -24.61
N GLU A 172 1.07 18.46 -25.64
CA GLU A 172 -0.26 18.31 -26.27
C GLU A 172 -1.23 17.56 -25.35
N ALA A 173 -0.79 16.46 -24.72
CA ALA A 173 -1.59 15.75 -23.73
C ALA A 173 -1.90 16.65 -22.52
N PHE A 174 -0.92 17.44 -22.06
CA PHE A 174 -1.12 18.37 -20.96
C PHE A 174 -2.14 19.48 -21.31
N LYS A 175 -2.10 20.05 -22.49
CA LYS A 175 -3.04 21.10 -22.96
C LYS A 175 -4.46 20.60 -23.16
N THR A 176 -4.62 19.37 -23.66
CA THR A 176 -5.93 18.77 -23.92
C THR A 176 -6.59 18.24 -22.65
N THR A 177 -5.81 18.06 -21.59
CA THR A 177 -6.34 17.62 -20.30
C THR A 177 -7.12 18.74 -19.62
N SER A 178 -8.39 18.50 -19.36
CA SER A 178 -9.26 19.39 -18.61
C SER A 178 -9.24 19.09 -17.10
N ARG A 179 -9.05 17.83 -16.71
CA ARG A 179 -8.97 17.42 -15.30
C ARG A 179 -7.90 16.36 -15.06
N TRP A 180 -7.23 16.49 -13.92
CA TRP A 180 -6.25 15.55 -13.37
C TRP A 180 -6.86 14.78 -12.22
N LEU A 181 -6.89 13.47 -12.31
CA LEU A 181 -7.53 12.58 -11.36
C LEU A 181 -6.54 11.52 -10.86
N SER A 182 -6.74 10.98 -9.67
CA SER A 182 -6.18 9.67 -9.33
C SER A 182 -7.03 8.57 -9.97
N PHE A 183 -6.53 7.33 -9.93
CA PHE A 183 -7.32 6.20 -10.42
C PHE A 183 -8.58 5.99 -9.58
N GLY A 184 -8.57 6.34 -8.29
CA GLY A 184 -9.75 6.28 -7.43
C GLY A 184 -10.88 7.20 -7.89
N GLU A 185 -10.56 8.48 -8.22
CA GLU A 185 -11.54 9.44 -8.76
C GLU A 185 -11.97 9.07 -10.18
N PHE A 186 -11.05 8.54 -11.00
CA PHE A 186 -11.41 8.05 -12.34
C PHE A 186 -12.39 6.88 -12.27
N LEU A 187 -12.21 5.98 -11.31
CA LEU A 187 -13.17 4.90 -11.04
C LEU A 187 -14.51 5.44 -10.57
N GLY A 188 -14.49 6.46 -9.67
CA GLY A 188 -15.69 7.18 -9.23
C GLY A 188 -16.47 7.75 -10.42
N LEU A 189 -15.78 8.39 -11.36
CA LEU A 189 -16.37 8.91 -12.60
C LEU A 189 -17.03 7.81 -13.43
N ARG A 190 -16.36 6.67 -13.61
CA ARG A 190 -16.89 5.57 -14.43
C ARG A 190 -18.08 4.87 -13.79
N PHE A 191 -18.01 4.60 -12.49
CA PHE A 191 -19.04 3.84 -11.80
C PHE A 191 -20.24 4.70 -11.36
N PHE A 192 -19.97 5.94 -10.90
CA PHE A 192 -20.97 6.78 -10.25
C PHE A 192 -21.20 8.13 -10.95
N GLY A 193 -20.40 8.49 -11.96
CA GLY A 193 -20.44 9.82 -12.55
C GLY A 193 -19.81 10.93 -11.69
N GLU A 194 -19.12 10.57 -10.62
CA GLU A 194 -18.57 11.47 -9.60
C GLU A 194 -17.04 11.50 -9.61
N THR A 195 -16.44 12.64 -9.30
CA THR A 195 -14.97 12.81 -9.33
C THR A 195 -14.38 13.40 -8.06
N SER A 196 -15.14 13.50 -6.98
CA SER A 196 -14.62 14.05 -5.73
C SER A 196 -13.51 13.17 -5.15
N ALA A 197 -12.40 13.81 -4.75
CA ALA A 197 -11.27 13.14 -4.10
C ALA A 197 -11.46 13.11 -2.59
N SER A 198 -11.26 11.96 -1.96
CA SER A 198 -11.15 11.95 -0.50
C SER A 198 -9.90 12.71 -0.05
N VAL A 199 -9.93 13.25 1.19
CA VAL A 199 -8.72 13.80 1.83
C VAL A 199 -7.59 12.78 1.83
N SER A 200 -7.91 11.49 1.98
CA SER A 200 -6.92 10.41 1.93
C SER A 200 -6.20 10.34 0.59
N MET A 201 -6.92 10.25 -0.51
CA MET A 201 -6.32 10.20 -1.85
C MET A 201 -5.58 11.50 -2.19
N ALA A 202 -6.19 12.65 -1.93
CA ALA A 202 -5.59 13.96 -2.16
C ALA A 202 -4.28 14.16 -1.38
N SER A 203 -4.21 13.68 -0.13
CA SER A 203 -3.02 13.81 0.72
C SER A 203 -1.79 13.11 0.16
N GLY A 204 -1.97 12.04 -0.60
CA GLY A 204 -0.89 11.31 -1.26
C GLY A 204 -0.44 11.93 -2.59
N THR A 205 -1.05 13.02 -3.05
CA THR A 205 -0.67 13.66 -4.32
C THR A 205 0.59 14.52 -4.21
N GLY A 206 0.83 15.13 -3.05
CA GLY A 206 1.85 16.17 -2.84
C GLY A 206 1.36 17.58 -3.18
N LEU A 207 0.04 17.77 -3.35
CA LEU A 207 -0.61 19.06 -3.61
C LEU A 207 -1.60 19.47 -2.53
N LEU A 208 -1.94 18.58 -1.60
CA LEU A 208 -2.84 18.90 -0.48
C LEU A 208 -2.07 19.57 0.65
N ASN A 209 -2.58 20.70 1.16
CA ASN A 209 -2.14 21.23 2.43
C ASN A 209 -2.72 20.37 3.56
N GLN A 210 -1.85 19.66 4.28
CA GLN A 210 -2.25 18.68 5.31
C GLN A 210 -2.95 19.33 6.51
N GLN A 211 -2.66 20.62 6.80
CA GLN A 211 -3.26 21.32 7.93
C GLN A 211 -4.71 21.73 7.66
N SER A 212 -4.98 22.29 6.48
CA SER A 212 -6.32 22.72 6.08
C SER A 212 -7.17 21.63 5.46
N CYS A 213 -6.56 20.51 5.01
CA CYS A 213 -7.18 19.47 4.19
C CYS A 213 -7.78 20.03 2.89
N THR A 214 -7.16 21.05 2.31
CA THR A 214 -7.52 21.65 1.02
C THR A 214 -6.31 21.66 0.09
N TRP A 215 -6.54 21.87 -1.20
CA TRP A 215 -5.44 22.06 -2.15
C TRP A 215 -4.54 23.22 -1.74
N ASP A 216 -3.21 23.07 -1.85
CA ASP A 216 -2.21 24.13 -1.63
C ASP A 216 -2.18 25.04 -2.87
N ASN A 217 -3.12 25.98 -2.94
CA ASN A 217 -3.35 26.81 -4.11
C ASN A 217 -2.13 27.63 -4.52
N ASP A 218 -1.33 28.11 -3.56
CA ASP A 218 -0.11 28.87 -3.86
C ASP A 218 0.88 27.99 -4.60
N PHE A 219 1.11 26.77 -4.10
CA PHE A 219 2.03 25.82 -4.74
C PHE A 219 1.50 25.34 -6.10
N ILE A 220 0.20 25.09 -6.21
CA ILE A 220 -0.45 24.67 -7.47
C ILE A 220 -0.31 25.77 -8.52
N HIS A 221 -0.53 27.04 -8.16
CA HIS A 221 -0.33 28.18 -9.04
C HIS A 221 1.13 28.28 -9.51
N ASP A 222 2.09 28.16 -8.58
CA ASP A 222 3.51 28.21 -8.90
C ASP A 222 3.97 27.06 -9.81
N LEU A 223 3.32 25.90 -9.72
CA LEU A 223 3.50 24.78 -10.66
C LEU A 223 2.91 25.06 -12.04
N GLY A 224 2.11 26.12 -12.20
CA GLY A 224 1.40 26.44 -13.43
C GLY A 224 0.28 25.45 -13.77
N VAL A 225 -0.35 24.89 -12.75
CA VAL A 225 -1.53 24.02 -12.84
C VAL A 225 -2.77 24.83 -12.50
N GLN A 226 -3.85 24.65 -13.24
CA GLN A 226 -5.11 25.33 -12.94
C GLN A 226 -5.80 24.65 -11.78
N PRO A 227 -6.18 25.35 -10.70
CA PRO A 227 -6.89 24.75 -9.55
C PRO A 227 -8.16 24.00 -9.96
N ASP A 228 -8.93 24.53 -10.90
CA ASP A 228 -10.16 23.95 -11.43
C ASP A 228 -9.94 22.64 -12.22
N SER A 229 -8.68 22.34 -12.58
CA SER A 229 -8.33 21.05 -13.19
C SER A 229 -8.16 19.93 -12.16
N LEU A 230 -8.21 20.23 -10.87
CA LEU A 230 -8.14 19.23 -9.78
C LEU A 230 -9.54 18.86 -9.32
N PRO A 231 -9.75 17.64 -8.78
CA PRO A 231 -11.05 17.25 -8.24
C PRO A 231 -11.39 18.06 -6.98
N GLU A 232 -12.68 18.23 -6.74
CA GLU A 232 -13.15 18.79 -5.46
C GLU A 232 -12.76 17.85 -4.31
N ILE A 233 -12.35 18.42 -3.18
CA ILE A 233 -12.05 17.62 -1.97
C ILE A 233 -13.36 17.26 -1.28
N ALA A 234 -13.63 15.97 -1.17
CA ALA A 234 -14.79 15.42 -0.49
C ALA A 234 -14.78 15.76 1.00
N ASP A 235 -15.91 16.19 1.52
CA ASP A 235 -16.12 16.29 2.96
C ASP A 235 -16.41 14.90 3.58
N SER A 236 -16.55 14.85 4.91
CA SER A 236 -16.82 13.60 5.63
C SER A 236 -18.22 13.02 5.38
N LYS A 237 -19.09 13.77 4.68
CA LYS A 237 -20.48 13.38 4.37
C LYS A 237 -20.66 13.05 2.89
N THR A 238 -19.64 13.29 2.07
CA THR A 238 -19.73 13.02 0.63
C THR A 238 -19.95 11.53 0.38
N VAL A 239 -21.02 11.22 -0.30
CA VAL A 239 -21.46 9.86 -0.61
C VAL A 239 -21.91 9.84 -2.07
N PHE A 240 -21.43 8.89 -2.82
CA PHE A 240 -21.89 8.63 -4.19
C PHE A 240 -23.15 7.76 -4.15
N HIS A 241 -24.16 8.16 -4.91
CA HIS A 241 -25.44 7.48 -5.01
C HIS A 241 -25.76 7.13 -6.46
N GLY A 242 -26.21 5.90 -6.66
CA GLY A 242 -26.59 5.43 -7.99
C GLY A 242 -25.38 5.14 -8.88
N LEU A 243 -25.40 4.01 -9.49
CA LEU A 243 -24.43 3.64 -10.52
C LEU A 243 -24.81 4.33 -11.84
N THR A 244 -23.82 4.60 -12.71
CA THR A 244 -24.11 4.97 -14.11
C THR A 244 -24.86 3.83 -14.80
N ASP A 245 -25.64 4.14 -15.85
CA ASP A 245 -26.52 3.18 -16.54
C ASP A 245 -25.83 1.85 -16.86
N LYS A 246 -24.62 1.92 -17.40
CA LYS A 246 -23.80 0.75 -17.73
C LYS A 246 -23.59 -0.18 -16.53
N TYR A 247 -23.31 0.35 -15.35
CA TYR A 247 -23.01 -0.43 -14.17
C TYR A 247 -24.25 -0.74 -13.33
N ALA A 248 -25.32 0.05 -13.45
CA ALA A 248 -26.62 -0.27 -12.89
C ALA A 248 -27.24 -1.50 -13.56
N GLU A 249 -27.08 -1.64 -14.89
CA GLU A 249 -27.46 -2.86 -15.62
C GLU A 249 -26.58 -4.07 -15.24
N ARG A 250 -25.26 -3.86 -15.03
CA ARG A 250 -24.31 -4.91 -14.68
C ARG A 250 -24.49 -5.41 -13.26
N TRP A 251 -24.81 -4.51 -12.31
CA TRP A 251 -24.92 -4.82 -10.88
C TRP A 251 -26.23 -4.30 -10.25
N PRO A 252 -27.39 -4.83 -10.64
CA PRO A 252 -28.67 -4.38 -10.09
C PRO A 252 -28.77 -4.54 -8.56
N GLN A 253 -28.03 -5.49 -7.96
CA GLN A 253 -27.98 -5.68 -6.51
C GLN A 253 -27.20 -4.57 -5.76
N LEU A 254 -26.47 -3.71 -6.45
CA LEU A 254 -25.78 -2.54 -5.90
C LEU A 254 -26.52 -1.22 -6.14
N ALA A 255 -27.70 -1.22 -6.77
CA ALA A 255 -28.42 0.00 -7.16
C ALA A 255 -28.71 0.93 -5.98
N GLU A 256 -28.99 0.38 -4.80
CA GLU A 256 -29.26 1.13 -3.56
C GLU A 256 -28.02 1.28 -2.66
N ALA A 257 -26.86 0.76 -3.08
CA ALA A 257 -25.65 0.84 -2.30
C ALA A 257 -25.06 2.26 -2.35
N ARG A 258 -24.57 2.73 -1.20
CA ARG A 258 -23.85 4.00 -1.09
C ARG A 258 -22.36 3.72 -1.22
N ALA A 259 -21.67 4.51 -2.03
CA ALA A 259 -20.22 4.44 -2.15
C ALA A 259 -19.58 5.69 -1.53
N TYR A 260 -18.43 5.50 -0.91
CA TYR A 260 -17.59 6.60 -0.44
C TYR A 260 -16.43 6.80 -1.42
N PRO A 261 -15.91 8.05 -1.57
CA PRO A 261 -14.68 8.29 -2.31
C PRO A 261 -13.56 7.36 -1.85
N ALA A 262 -12.77 6.87 -2.80
CA ALA A 262 -11.69 5.92 -2.51
C ALA A 262 -10.73 6.46 -1.46
N ILE A 263 -10.16 5.56 -0.64
CA ILE A 263 -9.10 5.89 0.32
C ILE A 263 -7.77 5.28 -0.11
N GLY A 264 -6.66 5.83 0.36
CA GLY A 264 -5.34 5.30 0.03
C GLY A 264 -5.09 3.92 0.65
N ASP A 265 -4.49 3.03 -0.14
CA ASP A 265 -4.20 1.63 0.20
C ASP A 265 -3.38 1.49 1.49
N GLY A 266 -2.45 2.42 1.72
CA GLY A 266 -1.66 2.41 2.95
C GLY A 266 -2.45 2.76 4.20
N ALA A 267 -3.42 3.68 4.13
CA ALA A 267 -4.33 3.96 5.23
C ALA A 267 -5.26 2.77 5.48
N ALA A 268 -5.87 2.24 4.42
CA ALA A 268 -6.72 1.07 4.48
C ALA A 268 -6.00 -0.15 5.09
N ASN A 269 -4.76 -0.42 4.66
CA ASN A 269 -3.95 -1.50 5.22
C ASN A 269 -3.66 -1.32 6.72
N ALA A 270 -3.33 -0.10 7.17
CA ALA A 270 -3.10 0.17 8.58
C ALA A 270 -4.37 -0.07 9.43
N ILE A 271 -5.52 0.41 8.95
CA ILE A 271 -6.82 0.23 9.61
C ILE A 271 -7.16 -1.27 9.71
N GLY A 272 -7.12 -1.99 8.60
CA GLY A 272 -7.46 -3.41 8.58
C GLY A 272 -6.46 -4.32 9.31
N SER A 273 -5.24 -3.84 9.53
CA SER A 273 -4.24 -4.49 10.40
C SER A 273 -4.39 -4.08 11.88
N ASN A 274 -5.45 -3.37 12.25
CA ASN A 274 -5.70 -2.85 13.59
C ASN A 274 -4.57 -1.93 14.12
N CYS A 275 -3.95 -1.15 13.22
CA CYS A 275 -2.94 -0.14 13.54
C CYS A 275 -3.57 1.25 13.42
N THR A 276 -4.49 1.58 14.34
CA THR A 276 -5.33 2.79 14.34
C THR A 276 -4.95 3.79 15.43
N THR A 277 -3.90 3.51 16.19
CA THR A 277 -3.37 4.39 17.24
C THR A 277 -1.84 4.48 17.14
N ALA A 278 -1.25 5.51 17.72
CA ALA A 278 0.21 5.68 17.78
C ALA A 278 0.93 4.58 18.60
N GLU A 279 0.19 3.73 19.32
CA GLU A 279 0.75 2.58 20.06
C GLU A 279 1.08 1.39 19.14
N LYS A 280 0.72 1.47 17.86
CA LYS A 280 0.92 0.41 16.87
C LYS A 280 1.55 0.95 15.60
N VAL A 281 2.55 0.24 15.12
CA VAL A 281 3.23 0.51 13.85
C VAL A 281 2.87 -0.59 12.86
N ALA A 282 2.28 -0.22 11.74
CA ALA A 282 2.05 -1.14 10.63
C ALA A 282 3.34 -1.29 9.82
N LEU A 283 3.88 -2.51 9.74
CA LEU A 283 4.98 -2.91 8.87
C LEU A 283 4.43 -3.80 7.75
N MET A 284 4.53 -3.37 6.51
CA MET A 284 4.05 -4.12 5.37
C MET A 284 5.18 -4.37 4.37
N VAL A 285 5.34 -5.62 3.95
CA VAL A 285 6.23 -5.99 2.83
C VAL A 285 5.43 -6.81 1.82
N GLY A 286 5.09 -6.12 0.72
CA GLY A 286 4.56 -6.69 -0.51
C GLY A 286 5.63 -6.61 -1.59
N THR A 287 5.29 -6.12 -2.80
CA THR A 287 6.27 -5.78 -3.85
C THR A 287 7.24 -4.70 -3.35
N SER A 288 6.72 -3.64 -2.78
CA SER A 288 7.46 -2.60 -2.04
C SER A 288 7.40 -2.86 -0.53
N GLY A 289 7.96 -1.96 0.27
CA GLY A 289 7.84 -2.01 1.72
C GLY A 289 7.35 -0.69 2.29
N ALA A 290 6.69 -0.73 3.45
CA ALA A 290 6.33 0.48 4.18
C ALA A 290 6.21 0.23 5.67
N MET A 291 6.57 1.26 6.46
CA MET A 291 6.40 1.28 7.90
C MET A 291 5.73 2.59 8.29
N ARG A 292 4.62 2.52 9.04
CA ARG A 292 3.78 3.69 9.31
C ARG A 292 2.99 3.56 10.61
N ILE A 293 2.61 4.71 11.14
CA ILE A 293 1.61 4.85 12.19
C ILE A 293 0.37 5.55 11.61
N LEU A 294 -0.79 5.23 12.16
CA LEU A 294 -2.04 5.94 11.91
C LEU A 294 -2.63 6.30 13.27
N TYR A 295 -2.98 7.57 13.46
CA TYR A 295 -3.53 8.04 14.72
C TYR A 295 -4.49 9.21 14.50
N GLN A 296 -5.46 9.38 15.38
CA GLN A 296 -6.30 10.55 15.43
C GLN A 296 -5.60 11.65 16.23
N GLY A 297 -5.44 12.83 15.62
CA GLY A 297 -4.77 13.94 16.31
C GLY A 297 -4.15 14.97 15.37
N PRO A 298 -3.36 15.90 15.93
CA PRO A 298 -2.69 16.95 15.18
C PRO A 298 -1.56 16.39 14.31
N LEU A 299 -1.17 17.16 13.30
CA LEU A 299 0.03 16.90 12.52
C LEU A 299 1.29 17.01 13.40
N PRO A 300 2.40 16.34 13.03
CA PRO A 300 3.69 16.56 13.65
C PRO A 300 4.09 18.06 13.61
N GLN A 301 4.57 18.60 14.72
CA GLN A 301 5.09 19.99 14.75
C GLN A 301 6.29 20.18 13.82
N ALA A 302 7.14 19.17 13.71
CA ALA A 302 8.24 19.09 12.76
C ALA A 302 8.20 17.73 12.08
N LEU A 303 8.02 17.73 10.77
CA LEU A 303 8.01 16.50 9.97
C LEU A 303 9.45 16.12 9.61
N PRO A 304 9.95 14.94 10.05
CA PRO A 304 11.28 14.46 9.66
C PRO A 304 11.40 14.32 8.14
N ALA A 305 12.53 14.74 7.60
CA ALA A 305 12.79 14.71 6.15
C ALA A 305 12.78 13.30 5.56
N GLU A 306 12.99 12.29 6.37
CA GLU A 306 12.97 10.87 6.03
C GLU A 306 11.56 10.33 5.80
N LEU A 307 10.55 10.97 6.41
CA LEU A 307 9.17 10.48 6.44
C LEU A 307 8.28 11.27 5.48
N TRP A 308 7.18 10.65 5.13
CA TRP A 308 6.02 11.31 4.52
C TRP A 308 4.88 11.40 5.55
N CYS A 309 3.96 12.35 5.34
CA CYS A 309 2.78 12.53 6.18
C CYS A 309 1.55 12.68 5.29
N TYR A 310 0.59 11.76 5.42
CA TYR A 310 -0.69 11.78 4.71
C TYR A 310 -1.85 11.77 5.68
N ARG A 311 -3.04 11.65 5.15
CA ARG A 311 -4.30 11.55 5.89
C ARG A 311 -5.01 10.24 5.56
N ALA A 312 -5.69 9.65 6.55
CA ALA A 312 -6.73 8.65 6.29
C ALA A 312 -8.09 9.33 6.07
N ASP A 313 -8.33 10.42 6.79
CA ASP A 313 -9.48 11.31 6.70
C ASP A 313 -9.12 12.70 7.28
N HIS A 314 -10.12 13.56 7.53
CA HIS A 314 -9.89 14.91 8.06
C HIS A 314 -9.28 14.93 9.47
N THR A 315 -9.40 13.87 10.25
CA THR A 315 -9.01 13.80 11.67
C THR A 315 -7.82 12.89 11.93
N ARG A 316 -7.56 11.94 11.02
CA ARG A 316 -6.55 10.90 11.19
C ARG A 316 -5.34 11.13 10.29
N VAL A 317 -4.19 11.13 10.93
CA VAL A 317 -2.87 11.29 10.29
C VAL A 317 -2.27 9.91 10.01
N VAL A 318 -1.61 9.78 8.87
CA VAL A 318 -0.79 8.62 8.51
C VAL A 318 0.64 9.11 8.31
N LEU A 319 1.53 8.75 9.22
CA LEU A 319 2.93 9.16 9.19
C LEU A 319 3.81 7.93 8.96
N GLY A 320 4.75 7.99 8.03
CA GLY A 320 5.58 6.83 7.73
C GLY A 320 6.67 7.02 6.72
N GLY A 321 7.29 5.90 6.37
CA GLY A 321 8.26 5.79 5.31
C GLY A 321 7.95 4.59 4.41
N ALA A 322 8.33 4.67 3.14
CA ALA A 322 8.11 3.63 2.16
C ALA A 322 9.40 3.32 1.39
N LEU A 323 9.68 2.04 1.23
CA LEU A 323 10.79 1.53 0.41
C LEU A 323 10.27 1.20 -0.98
N SER A 324 11.04 1.52 -2.02
CA SER A 324 10.70 1.12 -3.40
C SER A 324 10.81 -0.39 -3.58
N ASP A 325 11.82 -0.98 -2.96
CA ASP A 325 12.11 -2.40 -3.01
C ASP A 325 11.78 -3.08 -1.66
N GLY A 326 11.07 -4.18 -1.74
CA GLY A 326 10.73 -5.06 -0.64
C GLY A 326 10.75 -6.50 -1.14
N GLY A 327 9.59 -7.14 -1.26
CA GLY A 327 9.45 -8.47 -1.84
C GLY A 327 9.84 -8.55 -3.32
N SER A 328 9.84 -7.43 -4.07
CA SER A 328 10.37 -7.37 -5.43
C SER A 328 11.86 -7.72 -5.47
N LEU A 329 12.64 -7.20 -4.53
CA LEU A 329 14.07 -7.50 -4.43
C LEU A 329 14.30 -8.96 -4.05
N TYR A 330 13.56 -9.48 -3.06
CA TYR A 330 13.60 -10.89 -2.71
C TYR A 330 13.31 -11.78 -3.92
N ARG A 331 12.25 -11.47 -4.66
CA ARG A 331 11.88 -12.20 -5.89
C ARG A 331 12.99 -12.12 -6.94
N TRP A 332 13.53 -10.93 -7.18
CA TRP A 332 14.61 -10.76 -8.15
C TRP A 332 15.83 -11.63 -7.81
N PHE A 333 16.24 -11.69 -6.55
CA PHE A 333 17.33 -12.57 -6.12
C PHE A 333 16.96 -14.04 -6.27
N THR A 334 15.76 -14.46 -5.87
CA THR A 334 15.37 -15.87 -5.98
C THR A 334 15.26 -16.33 -7.42
N GLU A 335 14.64 -15.55 -8.29
CA GLU A 335 14.53 -15.87 -9.73
C GLU A 335 15.88 -15.85 -10.44
N SER A 336 16.80 -14.94 -10.05
CA SER A 336 18.10 -14.79 -10.71
C SER A 336 19.16 -15.77 -10.20
N LEU A 337 19.14 -16.10 -8.90
CA LEU A 337 20.19 -16.92 -8.27
C LEU A 337 19.76 -18.37 -8.01
N PHE A 338 18.46 -18.64 -7.94
CA PHE A 338 17.88 -19.93 -7.57
C PHE A 338 16.74 -20.36 -8.52
N PRO A 339 16.96 -20.38 -9.85
CA PRO A 339 15.87 -20.60 -10.80
C PRO A 339 15.25 -22.01 -10.73
N ASN A 340 15.93 -22.96 -10.08
CA ASN A 340 15.50 -24.36 -9.97
C ASN A 340 15.22 -24.81 -8.53
N ASP A 341 15.39 -23.92 -7.55
CA ASP A 341 15.20 -24.27 -6.14
C ASP A 341 13.76 -23.96 -5.69
N ASP A 342 13.22 -24.81 -4.82
CA ASP A 342 11.93 -24.56 -4.20
C ASP A 342 12.06 -23.58 -3.00
N ALA A 343 10.94 -22.97 -2.65
CA ALA A 343 10.91 -21.97 -1.59
C ALA A 343 11.31 -22.52 -0.21
N GLU A 344 11.00 -23.79 0.07
CA GLU A 344 11.31 -24.43 1.36
C GLU A 344 12.81 -24.65 1.51
N SER A 345 13.48 -25.15 0.46
CA SER A 345 14.94 -25.33 0.42
C SER A 345 15.68 -24.01 0.65
N ILE A 346 15.23 -22.92 0.00
CA ILE A 346 15.78 -21.58 0.19
C ILE A 346 15.60 -21.11 1.66
N GLN A 347 14.40 -21.26 2.23
CA GLN A 347 14.13 -20.87 3.62
C GLN A 347 15.00 -21.66 4.62
N ASN A 348 15.18 -22.96 4.41
CA ASN A 348 16.02 -23.82 5.23
C ASN A 348 17.50 -23.38 5.15
N ALA A 349 18.00 -23.09 3.95
CA ALA A 349 19.37 -22.59 3.77
C ALA A 349 19.59 -21.22 4.43
N LEU A 350 18.60 -20.32 4.36
CA LEU A 350 18.67 -19.02 5.05
C LEU A 350 18.72 -19.14 6.58
N THR A 351 18.06 -20.17 7.14
CA THR A 351 17.94 -20.32 8.61
C THR A 351 19.27 -20.63 9.28
N ILE A 352 20.19 -21.34 8.57
CA ILE A 352 21.47 -21.77 9.12
C ILE A 352 22.57 -20.71 9.00
N LEU A 353 22.36 -19.64 8.23
CA LEU A 353 23.35 -18.60 8.05
C LEU A 353 23.45 -17.69 9.29
N GLU A 354 24.68 -17.36 9.63
CA GLU A 354 24.96 -16.42 10.71
C GLU A 354 24.52 -14.99 10.33
N PRO A 355 23.91 -14.24 11.24
CA PRO A 355 23.55 -12.84 11.05
C PRO A 355 24.78 -12.02 10.63
N ASP A 356 24.67 -11.26 9.53
CA ASP A 356 25.76 -10.40 9.02
C ASP A 356 27.11 -11.14 8.85
N GLY A 357 27.08 -12.48 8.68
CA GLY A 357 28.28 -13.32 8.58
C GLY A 357 28.90 -13.39 7.18
N HIS A 358 28.20 -12.90 6.16
CA HIS A 358 28.54 -13.02 4.75
C HIS A 358 29.57 -11.98 4.25
N GLY A 359 29.91 -10.96 5.04
CA GLY A 359 30.87 -9.91 4.66
C GLY A 359 30.38 -8.94 3.57
N LEU A 360 29.15 -9.07 3.11
CA LEU A 360 28.56 -8.22 2.07
C LEU A 360 27.90 -6.97 2.65
N THR A 361 27.85 -5.90 1.86
CA THR A 361 27.01 -4.72 2.12
C THR A 361 26.17 -4.44 0.90
N VAL A 362 24.83 -4.42 1.06
CA VAL A 362 23.88 -4.20 -0.03
C VAL A 362 23.17 -2.87 0.17
N LEU A 363 23.05 -2.06 -0.90
CA LEU A 363 22.10 -0.95 -1.00
C LEU A 363 20.88 -1.47 -1.77
N PRO A 364 19.71 -1.68 -1.13
CA PRO A 364 18.56 -2.33 -1.75
C PRO A 364 17.72 -1.32 -2.54
N LEU A 365 18.31 -0.70 -3.60
CA LEU A 365 17.76 0.45 -4.32
C LEU A 365 17.63 0.15 -5.83
N TRP A 366 17.18 -1.06 -6.19
CA TRP A 366 17.00 -1.50 -7.58
C TRP A 366 15.97 -0.66 -8.32
N SER A 367 14.88 -0.30 -7.62
CA SER A 367 13.78 0.53 -8.15
C SER A 367 13.92 2.01 -7.75
N GLY A 368 15.13 2.46 -7.36
CA GLY A 368 15.34 3.79 -6.83
C GLY A 368 15.01 3.90 -5.35
N GLU A 369 14.97 5.11 -4.83
CA GLU A 369 14.79 5.35 -3.41
C GLU A 369 13.63 6.33 -3.14
N ARG A 370 12.73 5.92 -2.24
CA ARG A 370 11.80 6.80 -1.52
C ARG A 370 12.38 7.09 -0.12
N SER A 371 11.64 6.76 0.95
CA SER A 371 12.17 6.91 2.30
C SER A 371 13.39 5.98 2.54
N PRO A 372 14.28 6.34 3.44
CA PRO A 372 14.39 7.61 4.14
C PRO A 372 15.21 8.68 3.40
N GLY A 373 15.97 8.33 2.37
CA GLY A 373 16.95 9.22 1.75
C GLY A 373 16.41 10.08 0.61
N TRP A 374 15.33 9.66 -0.05
CA TRP A 374 14.69 10.38 -1.16
C TRP A 374 15.62 10.75 -2.31
N SER A 375 16.69 9.98 -2.52
CA SER A 375 17.68 10.26 -3.56
C SER A 375 17.16 9.87 -4.94
N LEU A 376 17.14 10.81 -5.86
CA LEU A 376 16.75 10.58 -7.26
C LEU A 376 17.85 9.84 -8.06
N LYS A 377 19.09 9.85 -7.54
CA LYS A 377 20.26 9.19 -8.16
C LYS A 377 20.49 7.78 -7.63
N ALA A 378 19.77 7.38 -6.58
CA ALA A 378 20.00 6.10 -5.90
C ALA A 378 19.87 4.90 -6.83
N ARG A 379 20.85 4.00 -6.74
CA ARG A 379 20.88 2.71 -7.46
C ARG A 379 21.32 1.62 -6.51
N GLY A 380 20.90 0.39 -6.80
CA GLY A 380 21.32 -0.79 -6.07
C GLY A 380 22.83 -1.03 -6.17
N ALA A 381 23.44 -1.55 -5.11
CA ALA A 381 24.83 -1.96 -5.08
C ALA A 381 25.03 -3.17 -4.18
N ILE A 382 25.96 -4.04 -4.55
CA ILE A 382 26.45 -5.16 -3.73
C ILE A 382 27.97 -5.00 -3.64
N VAL A 383 28.49 -4.87 -2.43
CA VAL A 383 29.92 -4.67 -2.16
C VAL A 383 30.43 -5.74 -1.22
N GLY A 384 31.67 -6.19 -1.41
CA GLY A 384 32.31 -7.23 -0.59
C GLY A 384 32.28 -8.62 -1.19
N LEU A 385 31.88 -8.77 -2.48
CA LEU A 385 31.91 -10.06 -3.17
C LEU A 385 33.34 -10.61 -3.26
N THR A 386 33.51 -11.88 -2.97
CA THR A 386 34.71 -12.66 -3.13
C THR A 386 34.46 -13.88 -4.01
N ARG A 387 35.51 -14.60 -4.36
CA ARG A 387 35.37 -15.84 -5.14
C ARG A 387 34.56 -16.92 -4.41
N ASP A 388 34.56 -16.88 -3.08
CA ASP A 388 33.94 -17.89 -2.22
C ASP A 388 32.50 -17.52 -1.82
N THR A 389 32.02 -16.31 -2.18
CA THR A 389 30.67 -15.84 -1.87
C THR A 389 29.61 -16.76 -2.51
N GLN A 390 28.71 -17.29 -1.68
CA GLN A 390 27.63 -18.16 -2.14
C GLN A 390 26.38 -17.36 -2.51
N PRO A 391 25.55 -17.81 -3.48
CA PRO A 391 24.30 -17.15 -3.85
C PRO A 391 23.36 -16.90 -2.67
N ILE A 392 23.27 -17.85 -1.74
CA ILE A 392 22.40 -17.74 -0.56
C ILE A 392 22.84 -16.61 0.40
N GLU A 393 24.12 -16.30 0.45
CA GLU A 393 24.66 -15.19 1.22
C GLU A 393 24.27 -13.84 0.59
N ILE A 394 24.22 -13.77 -0.75
CA ILE A 394 23.76 -12.57 -1.46
C ILE A 394 22.28 -12.32 -1.17
N LEU A 395 21.44 -13.37 -1.24
CA LEU A 395 20.03 -13.28 -0.89
C LEU A 395 19.84 -12.81 0.57
N ARG A 396 20.58 -13.44 1.51
CA ARG A 396 20.54 -13.07 2.93
C ARG A 396 20.92 -11.62 3.14
N ALA A 397 22.02 -11.16 2.52
CA ALA A 397 22.47 -9.77 2.58
C ALA A 397 21.44 -8.78 2.05
N GLY A 398 20.71 -9.15 0.97
CA GLY A 398 19.60 -8.37 0.43
C GLY A 398 18.42 -8.24 1.42
N MET A 399 18.05 -9.34 2.08
CA MET A 399 16.98 -9.33 3.10
C MET A 399 17.35 -8.47 4.32
N GLU A 400 18.58 -8.58 4.80
CA GLU A 400 19.13 -7.77 5.88
C GLU A 400 19.21 -6.30 5.51
N ALA A 401 19.60 -6.00 4.27
CA ALA A 401 19.69 -4.64 3.75
C ALA A 401 18.32 -3.92 3.73
N VAL A 402 17.26 -4.60 3.35
CA VAL A 402 15.88 -4.07 3.45
C VAL A 402 15.49 -3.84 4.92
N ALA A 403 15.85 -4.75 5.81
CA ALA A 403 15.59 -4.60 7.25
C ALA A 403 16.33 -3.37 7.83
N TYR A 404 17.55 -3.08 7.40
CA TYR A 404 18.28 -1.87 7.79
C TYR A 404 17.58 -0.59 7.35
N ARG A 405 16.98 -0.56 6.15
CA ARG A 405 16.19 0.60 5.71
C ARG A 405 14.95 0.79 6.60
N PHE A 406 14.27 -0.28 6.99
CA PHE A 406 13.17 -0.20 7.97
C PHE A 406 13.65 0.30 9.35
N ALA A 407 14.84 -0.06 9.79
CA ALA A 407 15.38 0.46 11.05
C ALA A 407 15.58 1.98 11.00
N LEU A 408 15.99 2.54 9.87
CA LEU A 408 16.10 3.99 9.71
C LEU A 408 14.73 4.69 9.74
N ILE A 409 13.72 4.12 9.09
CA ILE A 409 12.34 4.62 9.16
C ILE A 409 11.81 4.50 10.59
N GLY A 410 12.03 3.36 11.26
CA GLY A 410 11.62 3.12 12.64
C GLY A 410 12.23 4.14 13.62
N ARG A 411 13.52 4.48 13.45
CA ARG A 411 14.17 5.53 14.25
C ARG A 411 13.52 6.91 14.05
N ALA A 412 13.15 7.24 12.81
CA ALA A 412 12.47 8.50 12.51
C ALA A 412 11.03 8.54 13.04
N LEU A 413 10.36 7.38 13.18
CA LEU A 413 9.01 7.24 13.75
C LEU A 413 8.99 7.21 15.28
N GLU A 414 10.09 6.80 15.93
CA GLU A 414 10.14 6.59 17.40
C GLU A 414 9.66 7.80 18.22
N PRO A 415 9.94 9.08 17.87
CA PRO A 415 9.43 10.23 18.61
C PRO A 415 7.89 10.36 18.59
N PHE A 416 7.23 9.79 17.58
CA PHE A 416 5.77 9.86 17.38
C PHE A 416 5.03 8.61 17.88
N ALA A 417 5.75 7.52 18.08
CA ALA A 417 5.21 6.23 18.50
C ALA A 417 6.19 5.49 19.44
N PRO A 418 6.56 6.10 20.57
CA PRO A 418 7.56 5.53 21.46
C PRO A 418 7.10 4.18 22.02
N GLY A 419 7.94 3.16 21.86
CA GLY A 419 7.64 1.82 22.34
C GLY A 419 6.47 1.10 21.66
N ALA A 420 5.93 1.62 20.55
CA ALA A 420 4.76 1.06 19.86
C ALA A 420 4.96 -0.40 19.42
N THR A 421 3.92 -1.21 19.47
CA THR A 421 3.94 -2.60 18.98
C THR A 421 3.99 -2.63 17.45
N ILE A 422 4.90 -3.41 16.87
CA ILE A 422 5.03 -3.56 15.41
C ILE A 422 4.13 -4.72 14.95
N ILE A 423 3.21 -4.42 14.03
CA ILE A 423 2.30 -5.38 13.41
C ILE A 423 2.73 -5.58 11.96
N ALA A 424 3.19 -6.79 11.64
CA ALA A 424 3.62 -7.14 10.29
C ALA A 424 2.46 -7.68 9.45
N SER A 425 2.41 -7.25 8.19
CA SER A 425 1.46 -7.73 7.18
C SER A 425 2.15 -7.86 5.81
N GLY A 426 1.46 -8.41 4.82
CA GLY A 426 1.96 -8.58 3.46
C GLY A 426 2.51 -9.98 3.18
N ASN A 427 2.31 -10.43 1.92
CA ASN A 427 2.59 -11.80 1.52
C ASN A 427 4.09 -12.16 1.57
N ALA A 428 4.99 -11.22 1.29
CA ALA A 428 6.43 -11.49 1.33
C ALA A 428 6.91 -11.88 2.74
N LEU A 429 6.35 -11.24 3.78
CA LEU A 429 6.66 -11.61 5.17
C LEU A 429 5.98 -12.91 5.58
N ARG A 430 4.72 -13.12 5.21
CA ARG A 430 4.00 -14.34 5.54
C ARG A 430 4.69 -15.61 5.00
N SER A 431 5.27 -15.52 3.79
CA SER A 431 5.98 -16.62 3.15
C SER A 431 7.41 -16.83 3.67
N SER A 432 7.96 -15.90 4.46
CA SER A 432 9.33 -15.98 4.97
C SER A 432 9.45 -15.65 6.47
N PRO A 433 9.20 -16.63 7.36
CA PRO A 433 9.43 -16.46 8.80
C PRO A 433 10.85 -16.01 9.15
N VAL A 434 11.84 -16.45 8.36
CA VAL A 434 13.23 -16.03 8.51
C VAL A 434 13.37 -14.52 8.32
N TRP A 435 12.69 -13.95 7.33
CA TRP A 435 12.78 -12.51 7.09
C TRP A 435 12.12 -11.68 8.20
N ILE A 436 10.99 -12.15 8.73
CA ILE A 436 10.37 -11.48 9.89
C ILE A 436 11.32 -11.50 11.10
N GLN A 437 12.00 -12.63 11.36
CA GLN A 437 12.97 -12.73 12.44
C GLN A 437 14.17 -11.79 12.22
N ILE A 438 14.69 -11.71 10.97
CA ILE A 438 15.75 -10.75 10.62
C ILE A 438 15.30 -9.32 10.93
N ILE A 439 14.08 -8.93 10.52
CA ILE A 439 13.56 -7.58 10.78
C ILE A 439 13.39 -7.34 12.28
N ALA A 440 12.87 -8.32 13.03
CA ALA A 440 12.75 -8.21 14.48
C ALA A 440 14.11 -8.01 15.17
N ASP A 441 15.10 -8.81 14.77
CA ASP A 441 16.47 -8.72 15.29
C ASP A 441 17.13 -7.38 14.91
N VAL A 442 16.97 -6.91 13.68
CA VAL A 442 17.50 -5.62 13.20
C VAL A 442 16.87 -4.45 13.95
N LEU A 443 15.55 -4.47 14.15
CA LEU A 443 14.83 -3.43 14.87
C LEU A 443 15.06 -3.51 16.40
N GLY A 444 15.49 -4.67 16.93
CA GLY A 444 15.59 -4.92 18.37
C GLY A 444 14.23 -4.91 19.08
N ARG A 445 13.14 -5.17 18.34
CA ARG A 445 11.76 -5.06 18.84
C ARG A 445 10.91 -6.24 18.41
N PRO A 446 9.98 -6.70 19.28
CA PRO A 446 9.07 -7.78 18.91
C PRO A 446 8.17 -7.36 17.72
N ILE A 447 7.93 -8.31 16.81
CA ILE A 447 7.02 -8.16 15.70
C ILE A 447 5.89 -9.17 15.84
N ARG A 448 4.64 -8.69 15.81
CA ARG A 448 3.44 -9.52 15.73
C ARG A 448 2.97 -9.62 14.29
N VAL A 449 2.57 -10.80 13.85
CA VAL A 449 2.06 -11.00 12.48
C VAL A 449 0.54 -10.89 12.49
N SER A 450 0.00 -10.01 11.64
CA SER A 450 -1.45 -9.89 11.45
C SER A 450 -1.99 -11.10 10.69
N ASP A 451 -3.07 -11.70 11.19
CA ASP A 451 -3.79 -12.79 10.50
C ASP A 451 -4.78 -12.27 9.45
N ALA A 452 -5.02 -10.96 9.39
CA ALA A 452 -5.89 -10.37 8.38
C ALA A 452 -5.38 -10.67 6.97
N ALA A 453 -6.06 -11.56 6.25
CA ALA A 453 -5.65 -11.98 4.91
C ALA A 453 -5.74 -10.82 3.93
N GLU A 454 -6.80 -10.01 4.03
CA GLU A 454 -7.12 -8.91 3.13
C GLU A 454 -7.32 -7.60 3.91
N ALA A 455 -6.23 -7.16 4.59
CA ALA A 455 -6.27 -6.00 5.48
C ALA A 455 -6.76 -4.71 4.79
N SER A 456 -6.41 -4.47 3.51
CA SER A 456 -6.81 -3.23 2.82
C SER A 456 -8.30 -3.19 2.52
N THR A 457 -8.91 -4.31 2.08
CA THR A 457 -10.38 -4.38 1.87
C THR A 457 -11.13 -4.20 3.18
N LEU A 458 -10.66 -4.86 4.24
CA LEU A 458 -11.22 -4.72 5.59
C LEU A 458 -11.13 -3.28 6.09
N GLY A 459 -9.98 -2.64 5.95
CA GLY A 459 -9.77 -1.27 6.42
C GLY A 459 -10.67 -0.25 5.69
N ALA A 460 -10.84 -0.40 4.38
CA ALA A 460 -11.78 0.41 3.62
C ALA A 460 -13.22 0.19 4.10
N ALA A 461 -13.61 -1.07 4.31
CA ALA A 461 -14.94 -1.43 4.81
C ALA A 461 -15.22 -0.86 6.22
N LEU A 462 -14.25 -0.94 7.13
CA LEU A 462 -14.38 -0.39 8.48
C LEU A 462 -14.55 1.14 8.47
N LEU A 463 -13.77 1.86 7.66
CA LEU A 463 -13.90 3.31 7.55
C LEU A 463 -15.27 3.71 6.95
N ALA A 464 -15.75 2.97 5.95
CA ALA A 464 -17.08 3.18 5.39
C ALA A 464 -18.21 2.89 6.39
N LEU A 465 -18.06 1.84 7.22
CA LEU A 465 -19.01 1.52 8.30
C LEU A 465 -19.05 2.64 9.36
N GLU A 466 -17.89 3.19 9.73
CA GLU A 466 -17.82 4.33 10.64
C GLU A 466 -18.49 5.58 10.04
N ALA A 467 -18.15 5.92 8.79
CA ALA A 467 -18.74 7.06 8.08
C ALA A 467 -20.26 6.92 7.91
N ALA A 468 -20.77 5.68 7.77
CA ALA A 468 -22.20 5.37 7.74
C ALA A 468 -22.86 5.33 9.13
N GLY A 469 -22.11 5.53 10.22
CA GLY A 469 -22.62 5.43 11.60
C GLY A 469 -23.04 4.03 12.03
N LYS A 470 -22.50 2.98 11.37
CA LYS A 470 -22.79 1.57 11.68
C LYS A 470 -21.90 1.04 12.81
N ILE A 471 -20.70 1.58 12.93
CA ILE A 471 -19.78 1.37 14.05
C ILE A 471 -19.40 2.72 14.66
N PRO A 472 -19.12 2.79 15.97
CA PRO A 472 -18.83 4.06 16.64
C PRO A 472 -17.47 4.65 16.23
N SER A 473 -16.45 3.81 16.04
CA SER A 473 -15.08 4.22 15.70
C SER A 473 -14.24 3.02 15.26
N ILE A 474 -13.34 3.22 14.29
CA ILE A 474 -12.39 2.17 13.86
C ILE A 474 -11.36 1.84 14.97
N GLU A 475 -11.08 2.75 15.90
CA GLU A 475 -10.19 2.54 17.04
C GLU A 475 -10.76 1.53 18.05
N THR A 476 -12.09 1.40 18.10
CA THR A 476 -12.79 0.47 19.01
C THR A 476 -13.06 -0.90 18.37
N CYS A 477 -12.82 -1.04 17.07
CA CYS A 477 -12.98 -2.33 16.39
C CYS A 477 -11.86 -3.27 16.80
N SER A 478 -12.20 -4.32 17.55
CA SER A 478 -11.27 -5.40 17.86
C SER A 478 -11.02 -6.22 16.59
N SER A 479 -9.78 -6.73 16.42
CA SER A 479 -9.55 -7.84 15.49
C SER A 479 -10.50 -9.00 15.86
N PRO A 480 -10.95 -9.82 14.90
CA PRO A 480 -11.79 -10.98 15.18
C PRO A 480 -11.18 -11.80 16.33
N GLU A 481 -12.01 -12.12 17.34
CA GLU A 481 -11.58 -12.97 18.46
C GLU A 481 -11.11 -14.33 17.91
N GLY A 482 -9.92 -14.77 18.29
CA GLY A 482 -9.39 -16.10 17.97
C GLY A 482 -8.17 -16.14 17.06
N SER A 483 -7.65 -15.00 16.59
CA SER A 483 -6.42 -15.00 15.81
C SER A 483 -5.20 -15.35 16.67
N THR A 484 -4.53 -16.46 16.35
CA THR A 484 -3.25 -16.85 16.95
C THR A 484 -2.16 -15.92 16.41
N VAL A 485 -1.90 -14.81 17.09
CA VAL A 485 -0.88 -13.85 16.68
C VAL A 485 0.50 -14.45 16.93
N ARG A 486 1.18 -14.86 15.85
CA ARG A 486 2.58 -15.29 15.94
C ARG A 486 3.45 -14.08 16.26
N THR A 487 4.26 -14.17 17.32
CA THR A 487 5.19 -13.10 17.72
C THR A 487 6.63 -13.56 17.49
N PHE A 488 7.42 -12.72 16.84
CA PHE A 488 8.85 -12.88 16.63
C PHE A 488 9.57 -11.98 17.62
N VAL A 489 10.30 -12.58 18.56
CA VAL A 489 11.04 -11.87 19.61
C VAL A 489 12.47 -11.66 19.12
N PRO A 490 13.05 -10.44 19.26
CA PRO A 490 14.41 -10.17 18.83
C PRO A 490 15.42 -10.88 19.72
N ASP A 491 16.49 -11.37 19.10
CA ASP A 491 17.68 -11.83 19.80
C ASP A 491 18.67 -10.66 19.96
N GLN A 492 19.03 -10.34 21.21
CA GLN A 492 19.87 -9.18 21.52
C GLN A 492 21.30 -9.32 20.99
N SER A 493 21.83 -10.54 20.92
CA SER A 493 23.17 -10.79 20.36
C SER A 493 23.19 -10.56 18.86
N ARG A 494 22.15 -11.02 18.16
CA ARG A 494 21.93 -10.76 16.72
C ARG A 494 21.68 -9.28 16.46
N HIS A 495 20.88 -8.62 17.30
CA HIS A 495 20.65 -7.19 17.22
C HIS A 495 21.96 -6.40 17.21
N ALA A 496 22.86 -6.68 18.17
CA ALA A 496 24.15 -6.02 18.25
C ALA A 496 25.01 -6.20 16.98
N ARG A 497 25.00 -7.41 16.37
CA ARG A 497 25.69 -7.67 15.10
C ARG A 497 25.07 -6.86 13.95
N TYR A 498 23.74 -6.82 13.87
CA TYR A 498 23.05 -6.06 12.82
C TYR A 498 23.23 -4.55 12.94
N GLN A 499 23.47 -3.99 14.12
CA GLN A 499 23.83 -2.57 14.24
C GLN A 499 25.12 -2.23 13.50
N ALA A 500 26.13 -3.11 13.56
CA ALA A 500 27.37 -2.93 12.78
C ALA A 500 27.12 -3.00 11.26
N GLY A 501 26.25 -3.92 10.81
CA GLY A 501 25.81 -4.02 9.40
C GLY A 501 25.07 -2.78 8.92
N LEU A 502 24.16 -2.26 9.73
CA LEU A 502 23.44 -1.02 9.45
C LEU A 502 24.39 0.18 9.31
N GLU A 503 25.35 0.32 10.21
CA GLU A 503 26.35 1.39 10.12
C GLU A 503 27.21 1.27 8.86
N ARG A 504 27.60 0.05 8.44
CA ARG A 504 28.31 -0.17 7.18
C ARG A 504 27.45 0.24 5.99
N GLN A 505 26.17 -0.12 5.98
CA GLN A 505 25.25 0.28 4.91
C GLN A 505 25.11 1.81 4.85
N GLN A 506 25.00 2.50 5.98
CA GLN A 506 24.91 3.97 6.02
C GLN A 506 26.20 4.63 5.51
N ARG A 507 27.37 4.11 5.86
CA ARG A 507 28.65 4.61 5.31
C ARG A 507 28.73 4.43 3.80
N LEU A 508 28.38 3.24 3.29
CA LEU A 508 28.35 2.97 1.85
C LEU A 508 27.34 3.86 1.13
N TYR A 509 26.16 4.05 1.70
CA TYR A 509 25.14 4.95 1.17
C TYR A 509 25.68 6.39 1.04
N LYS A 510 26.31 6.90 2.10
CA LYS A 510 26.90 8.23 2.09
C LYS A 510 27.93 8.40 0.97
N GLN A 511 28.82 7.43 0.80
CA GLN A 511 29.87 7.45 -0.20
C GLN A 511 29.34 7.39 -1.65
N LEU A 512 28.37 6.51 -1.93
CA LEU A 512 27.92 6.26 -3.29
C LEU A 512 26.75 7.15 -3.74
N ILE A 513 25.93 7.62 -2.80
CA ILE A 513 24.66 8.28 -3.11
C ILE A 513 24.65 9.77 -2.70
N SER A 514 25.18 10.10 -1.50
CA SER A 514 25.07 11.47 -0.99
C SER A 514 26.23 12.37 -1.40
N GLU A 515 27.43 11.80 -1.61
CA GLU A 515 28.65 12.52 -2.01
C GLU A 515 28.94 12.43 -3.52
N GLY A 516 28.19 11.61 -4.28
CA GLY A 516 28.22 11.49 -5.74
C GLY A 516 27.12 12.38 -6.38
#